data_dd37c384dd25ad8acaca8c60ce38121c
#
_entry.id   dd37c384dd25ad8acaca8c60ce38121c
#
_cell.length_a   1.000
_cell.length_b   1.000
_cell.length_c   1.000
_cell.angle_alpha   90.00
_cell.angle_beta   90.00
_cell.angle_gamma   90.00
#
_symmetry.space_group_name_H-M   'P 1'
#
loop_
_entity.id
_entity.type
_entity.pdbx_description
1 polymer ?
#
loop_
_entity_poly.entity_id
_entity_poly.type
_entity_poly.pdbx_seq_one_letter_code
_entity_poly.pdbx_strand_id
1 'polypeptide(L)'
;MRVLIVDDEQAMLKVMRRLLGKIDGIEIAGQFQNAEDALELVKREEVDIAFVDIRIAGDSGLELARRMRAVQSKLEIVFVTSHSDYAYESFDAYPLDYMVKPVSAKRLGQTIARAESRRAAHRLIEPLPAAIAGNGYKLKVYGLGGLDVSSETTGSVKWRTRKSLELLAYLLVHRERNVSQSRIIEDLFPDRTLKSAKDYLNTAMYQLRSVLQQQGLKAEIVYANEQYRLKFEQFDVDFVAFESYVTGLEYIDSSNIKAALEWEATYAGDLFDNKLYIWAAAEQARLAEMYSQFAKRLIHWLLASRQSAQAIVIARKLIDRNELDEEAHALMLQIYAQMNDKRSIRKHYERIAELYRKELNIPVSDKLGNLYQQLL
;
A
#
# COMPACT_ATOMS: atom_id res chain seq x y z
N MET A 1 -1.44 18.27 3.26
CA MET A 1 -2.53 17.27 3.17
C MET A 1 -3.68 17.71 4.07
N ARG A 2 -4.92 17.75 3.54
CA ARG A 2 -6.11 18.24 4.28
C ARG A 2 -6.80 17.08 4.98
N VAL A 3 -6.91 17.18 6.29
CA VAL A 3 -7.35 16.11 7.19
C VAL A 3 -8.67 16.46 7.85
N LEU A 4 -9.61 15.52 7.85
CA LEU A 4 -10.87 15.59 8.58
C LEU A 4 -10.85 14.62 9.77
N ILE A 5 -11.43 15.01 10.91
CA ILE A 5 -11.54 14.17 12.10
C ILE A 5 -13.00 14.12 12.52
N VAL A 6 -13.53 12.91 12.72
CA VAL A 6 -14.93 12.72 13.15
C VAL A 6 -14.96 11.73 14.32
N ASP A 7 -15.38 12.21 15.48
CA ASP A 7 -15.43 11.43 16.73
C ASP A 7 -16.38 12.14 17.70
N ASP A 8 -17.35 11.46 18.28
CA ASP A 8 -18.31 12.07 19.21
C ASP A 8 -17.66 12.45 20.55
N GLU A 9 -16.52 11.85 20.88
CA GLU A 9 -15.73 12.18 22.06
C GLU A 9 -14.86 13.42 21.83
N GLN A 10 -15.21 14.57 22.42
CA GLN A 10 -14.42 15.80 22.32
C GLN A 10 -12.97 15.62 22.81
N ALA A 11 -12.75 14.75 23.77
CA ALA A 11 -11.41 14.43 24.26
C ALA A 11 -10.55 13.81 23.16
N MET A 12 -11.12 12.91 22.35
CA MET A 12 -10.44 12.24 21.25
C MET A 12 -10.13 13.21 20.10
N LEU A 13 -11.05 14.11 19.77
CA LEU A 13 -10.80 15.18 18.79
C LEU A 13 -9.58 16.03 19.18
N LYS A 14 -9.45 16.39 20.47
CA LYS A 14 -8.28 17.15 21.00
C LYS A 14 -6.99 16.34 20.90
N VAL A 15 -7.04 15.04 21.21
CA VAL A 15 -5.88 14.14 21.12
C VAL A 15 -5.42 14.03 19.67
N MET A 16 -6.33 13.73 18.75
CA MET A 16 -6.02 13.60 17.31
C MET A 16 -5.46 14.92 16.75
N ARG A 17 -6.08 16.06 17.07
CA ARG A 17 -5.57 17.37 16.68
C ARG A 17 -4.13 17.60 17.14
N ARG A 18 -3.82 17.26 18.41
CA ARG A 18 -2.47 17.41 18.97
C ARG A 18 -1.46 16.49 18.29
N LEU A 19 -1.86 15.25 17.95
CA LEU A 19 -0.97 14.30 17.29
C LEU A 19 -0.70 14.71 15.83
N LEU A 20 -1.75 15.05 15.08
CA LEU A 20 -1.66 15.50 13.69
C LEU A 20 -0.91 16.82 13.55
N GLY A 21 -1.10 17.76 14.47
CA GLY A 21 -0.38 19.05 14.47
C GLY A 21 1.12 18.96 14.72
N LYS A 22 1.65 17.76 15.02
CA LYS A 22 3.11 17.50 15.11
C LYS A 22 3.71 16.96 13.80
N ILE A 23 2.89 16.73 12.79
CA ILE A 23 3.30 16.18 11.50
C ILE A 23 3.31 17.33 10.49
N ASP A 24 4.46 17.58 9.89
CA ASP A 24 4.62 18.64 8.92
C ASP A 24 3.74 18.41 7.68
N GLY A 25 3.21 19.48 7.11
CA GLY A 25 2.40 19.42 5.89
C GLY A 25 0.93 18.99 6.10
N ILE A 26 0.47 18.83 7.35
CA ILE A 26 -0.91 18.51 7.70
C ILE A 26 -1.70 19.81 7.98
N GLU A 27 -2.84 19.95 7.32
CA GLU A 27 -3.86 20.97 7.55
C GLU A 27 -5.15 20.29 8.03
N ILE A 28 -5.65 20.65 9.21
CA ILE A 28 -6.93 20.11 9.70
C ILE A 28 -8.06 20.92 9.10
N ALA A 29 -8.76 20.34 8.13
CA ALA A 29 -9.90 20.94 7.44
C ALA A 29 -11.13 21.08 8.34
N GLY A 30 -11.34 20.11 9.26
CA GLY A 30 -12.46 20.16 10.20
C GLY A 30 -12.39 19.08 11.29
N GLN A 31 -13.15 19.31 12.36
CA GLN A 31 -13.35 18.36 13.45
C GLN A 31 -14.83 18.36 13.81
N PHE A 32 -15.45 17.20 13.79
CA PHE A 32 -16.91 17.07 13.95
C PHE A 32 -17.26 15.97 14.95
N GLN A 33 -18.32 16.19 15.70
CA GLN A 33 -18.88 15.22 16.65
C GLN A 33 -20.10 14.47 16.09
N ASN A 34 -20.54 14.80 14.88
CA ASN A 34 -21.64 14.15 14.20
C ASN A 34 -21.35 13.91 12.71
N ALA A 35 -22.09 13.00 12.11
CA ALA A 35 -21.90 12.56 10.74
C ALA A 35 -22.31 13.60 9.70
N GLU A 36 -23.40 14.35 9.94
CA GLU A 36 -23.97 15.24 8.94
C GLU A 36 -23.08 16.47 8.69
N ASP A 37 -22.57 17.12 9.75
CA ASP A 37 -21.67 18.28 9.61
C ASP A 37 -20.38 17.89 8.90
N ALA A 38 -19.85 16.69 9.21
CA ALA A 38 -18.67 16.16 8.56
C ALA A 38 -18.91 15.92 7.07
N LEU A 39 -20.05 15.37 6.70
CA LEU A 39 -20.42 15.14 5.30
C LEU A 39 -20.65 16.46 4.55
N GLU A 40 -21.22 17.47 5.19
CA GLU A 40 -21.41 18.80 4.58
C GLU A 40 -20.08 19.47 4.25
N LEU A 41 -19.04 19.31 5.11
CA LEU A 41 -17.71 19.78 4.77
C LEU A 41 -17.17 19.07 3.51
N VAL A 42 -17.27 17.75 3.46
CA VAL A 42 -16.78 16.95 2.32
C VAL A 42 -17.49 17.31 1.01
N LYS A 43 -18.75 17.77 1.06
CA LYS A 43 -19.45 18.26 -0.14
C LYS A 43 -18.92 19.60 -0.66
N ARG A 44 -18.34 20.43 0.23
CA ARG A 44 -17.94 21.82 -0.09
C ARG A 44 -16.44 21.97 -0.33
N GLU A 45 -15.62 21.13 0.30
CA GLU A 45 -14.17 21.26 0.30
C GLU A 45 -13.50 19.92 0.01
N GLU A 46 -12.37 19.95 -0.73
CA GLU A 46 -11.56 18.75 -0.91
C GLU A 46 -10.90 18.36 0.40
N VAL A 47 -11.04 17.08 0.75
CA VAL A 47 -10.42 16.44 1.90
C VAL A 47 -9.60 15.25 1.41
N ASP A 48 -8.37 15.13 1.91
CA ASP A 48 -7.45 14.09 1.47
C ASP A 48 -7.59 12.80 2.27
N ILE A 49 -7.81 12.95 3.59
CA ILE A 49 -7.94 11.83 4.51
C ILE A 49 -8.93 12.18 5.62
N ALA A 50 -9.82 11.25 5.98
CA ALA A 50 -10.73 11.37 7.09
C ALA A 50 -10.46 10.28 8.15
N PHE A 51 -10.22 10.70 9.38
CA PHE A 51 -10.19 9.83 10.55
C PHE A 51 -11.59 9.80 11.15
N VAL A 52 -12.22 8.63 11.16
CA VAL A 52 -13.64 8.46 11.48
C VAL A 52 -13.79 7.43 12.58
N ASP A 53 -14.45 7.77 13.68
CA ASP A 53 -14.90 6.72 14.62
C ASP A 53 -15.99 5.87 13.98
N ILE A 54 -16.00 4.60 14.30
CA ILE A 54 -17.03 3.66 13.81
C ILE A 54 -18.39 3.96 14.42
N ARG A 55 -18.43 4.48 15.65
CA ARG A 55 -19.65 4.91 16.34
C ARG A 55 -19.60 6.42 16.61
N ILE A 56 -20.54 7.16 16.06
CA ILE A 56 -20.58 8.62 16.16
C ILE A 56 -21.97 9.04 16.64
N ALA A 57 -22.13 9.30 17.95
CA ALA A 57 -23.38 9.85 18.51
C ALA A 57 -24.67 9.12 18.05
N GLY A 58 -24.62 7.79 17.91
CA GLY A 58 -25.76 6.99 17.43
C GLY A 58 -25.74 6.69 15.93
N ASP A 59 -24.88 7.34 15.14
CA ASP A 59 -24.69 7.09 13.72
C ASP A 59 -23.59 6.05 13.47
N SER A 60 -23.61 5.43 12.29
CA SER A 60 -22.58 4.52 11.84
C SER A 60 -21.48 5.26 11.08
N GLY A 61 -20.26 5.28 11.62
CA GLY A 61 -19.09 5.80 10.91
C GLY A 61 -18.77 5.03 9.62
N LEU A 62 -19.17 3.77 9.53
CA LEU A 62 -19.07 2.97 8.30
C LEU A 62 -19.97 3.53 7.19
N GLU A 63 -21.20 3.91 7.54
CA GLU A 63 -22.12 4.51 6.59
C GLU A 63 -21.68 5.91 6.20
N LEU A 64 -21.20 6.71 7.15
CA LEU A 64 -20.59 8.01 6.88
C LEU A 64 -19.43 7.88 5.88
N ALA A 65 -18.52 6.95 6.09
CA ALA A 65 -17.39 6.70 5.19
C ALA A 65 -17.84 6.36 3.76
N ARG A 66 -18.89 5.55 3.60
CA ARG A 66 -19.48 5.24 2.29
C ARG A 66 -20.05 6.49 1.61
N ARG A 67 -20.80 7.31 2.37
CA ARG A 67 -21.39 8.57 1.88
C ARG A 67 -20.31 9.58 1.49
N MET A 68 -19.26 9.73 2.29
CA MET A 68 -18.11 10.61 1.98
C MET A 68 -17.42 10.19 0.69
N ARG A 69 -17.16 8.89 0.50
CA ARG A 69 -16.55 8.38 -0.74
C ARG A 69 -17.44 8.49 -1.96
N ALA A 70 -18.75 8.44 -1.79
CA ALA A 70 -19.68 8.69 -2.88
C ALA A 70 -19.57 10.14 -3.40
N VAL A 71 -19.21 11.09 -2.52
CA VAL A 71 -18.98 12.51 -2.86
C VAL A 71 -17.56 12.73 -3.39
N GLN A 72 -16.55 12.18 -2.69
CA GLN A 72 -15.13 12.31 -3.07
C GLN A 72 -14.48 10.93 -3.16
N SER A 73 -14.39 10.38 -4.35
CA SER A 73 -13.87 9.02 -4.60
C SER A 73 -12.40 8.82 -4.23
N LYS A 74 -11.63 9.90 -4.16
CA LYS A 74 -10.19 9.91 -3.80
C LYS A 74 -9.94 10.12 -2.30
N LEU A 75 -10.99 10.35 -1.51
CA LEU A 75 -10.88 10.53 -0.06
C LEU A 75 -10.44 9.23 0.61
N GLU A 76 -9.30 9.27 1.29
CA GLU A 76 -8.85 8.14 2.10
C GLU A 76 -9.57 8.13 3.45
N ILE A 77 -10.01 6.95 3.89
CA ILE A 77 -10.69 6.76 5.17
C ILE A 77 -9.80 5.96 6.12
N VAL A 78 -9.68 6.41 7.35
CA VAL A 78 -9.06 5.69 8.45
C VAL A 78 -10.06 5.57 9.57
N PHE A 79 -10.37 4.35 9.99
CA PHE A 79 -11.20 4.15 11.17
C PHE A 79 -10.37 4.22 12.44
N VAL A 80 -10.91 4.94 13.45
CA VAL A 80 -10.30 5.08 14.78
C VAL A 80 -11.34 4.71 15.81
N THR A 81 -11.21 3.59 16.52
CA THR A 81 -12.27 3.09 17.41
C THR A 81 -11.72 2.46 18.67
N SER A 82 -12.54 2.40 19.72
CA SER A 82 -12.24 1.68 20.97
C SER A 82 -12.49 0.17 20.88
N HIS A 83 -13.11 -0.32 19.79
CA HIS A 83 -13.58 -1.70 19.66
C HIS A 83 -12.82 -2.43 18.54
N SER A 84 -12.14 -3.51 18.89
CA SER A 84 -11.42 -4.37 17.93
C SER A 84 -12.37 -5.18 17.03
N ASP A 85 -13.59 -5.46 17.48
CA ASP A 85 -14.49 -6.43 16.87
C ASP A 85 -15.12 -5.96 15.54
N TYR A 86 -15.16 -4.64 15.32
CA TYR A 86 -15.66 -4.04 14.07
C TYR A 86 -14.64 -4.04 12.91
N ALA A 87 -13.45 -4.57 13.12
CA ALA A 87 -12.47 -4.69 12.05
C ALA A 87 -13.03 -5.46 10.84
N TYR A 88 -13.84 -6.50 11.05
CA TYR A 88 -14.47 -7.28 9.98
C TYR A 88 -15.57 -6.51 9.21
N GLU A 89 -16.37 -5.71 9.89
CA GLU A 89 -17.45 -4.93 9.25
C GLU A 89 -16.93 -3.66 8.56
N SER A 90 -15.81 -3.09 9.06
CA SER A 90 -15.18 -1.90 8.50
C SER A 90 -14.53 -2.13 7.12
N PHE A 91 -14.24 -3.38 6.76
CA PHE A 91 -13.66 -3.72 5.46
C PHE A 91 -14.57 -3.39 4.26
N ASP A 92 -15.89 -3.28 4.44
CA ASP A 92 -16.81 -2.89 3.37
C ASP A 92 -16.66 -1.42 2.94
N ALA A 93 -16.08 -0.58 3.80
CA ALA A 93 -15.79 0.83 3.51
C ALA A 93 -14.39 1.05 2.91
N TYR A 94 -13.58 -0.01 2.67
CA TYR A 94 -12.21 0.06 2.13
C TYR A 94 -11.31 1.11 2.80
N PRO A 95 -11.14 1.09 4.14
CA PRO A 95 -10.32 2.08 4.80
C PRO A 95 -8.84 1.94 4.40
N LEU A 96 -8.12 3.06 4.43
CA LEU A 96 -6.66 3.07 4.31
C LEU A 96 -6.01 2.35 5.49
N ASP A 97 -6.57 2.55 6.69
CA ASP A 97 -6.08 1.92 7.92
C ASP A 97 -7.21 1.79 8.95
N TYR A 98 -6.96 0.95 9.97
CA TYR A 98 -7.82 0.75 11.13
C TYR A 98 -6.98 0.90 12.39
N MET A 99 -7.35 1.83 13.26
CA MET A 99 -6.65 2.14 14.49
C MET A 99 -7.52 1.88 15.71
N VAL A 100 -6.97 1.17 16.68
CA VAL A 100 -7.62 1.01 17.98
C VAL A 100 -7.13 2.11 18.92
N LYS A 101 -8.06 2.75 19.62
CA LYS A 101 -7.74 3.74 20.67
C LYS A 101 -7.02 3.04 21.84
N PRO A 102 -5.93 3.59 22.42
CA PRO A 102 -5.36 4.90 22.14
C PRO A 102 -4.46 4.93 20.90
N VAL A 103 -4.59 5.98 20.09
CA VAL A 103 -3.79 6.16 18.87
C VAL A 103 -2.36 6.57 19.23
N SER A 104 -1.37 5.83 18.72
CA SER A 104 0.03 6.19 18.90
C SER A 104 0.52 7.13 17.79
N ALA A 105 1.43 8.06 18.14
CA ALA A 105 2.03 8.98 17.17
C ALA A 105 2.80 8.22 16.06
N LYS A 106 3.45 7.08 16.39
CA LYS A 106 4.16 6.22 15.41
C LYS A 106 3.18 5.69 14.38
N ARG A 107 2.05 5.10 14.81
CA ARG A 107 1.04 4.51 13.92
C ARG A 107 0.39 5.58 13.04
N LEU A 108 0.05 6.73 13.62
CA LEU A 108 -0.53 7.84 12.89
C LEU A 108 0.42 8.35 11.80
N GLY A 109 1.71 8.53 12.10
CA GLY A 109 2.72 8.94 11.12
C GLY A 109 2.87 7.94 9.97
N GLN A 110 2.84 6.64 10.25
CA GLN A 110 2.89 5.58 9.22
C GLN A 110 1.67 5.65 8.29
N THR A 111 0.47 5.88 8.83
CA THR A 111 -0.76 5.98 8.05
C THR A 111 -0.79 7.22 7.18
N ILE A 112 -0.32 8.35 7.71
CA ILE A 112 -0.15 9.60 6.94
C ILE A 112 0.83 9.39 5.79
N ALA A 113 2.00 8.78 6.05
CA ALA A 113 2.97 8.50 5.01
C ALA A 113 2.41 7.58 3.90
N ARG A 114 1.57 6.60 4.25
CA ARG A 114 0.84 5.77 3.28
C ARG A 114 -0.16 6.59 2.44
N ALA A 115 -0.91 7.49 3.08
CA ALA A 115 -1.83 8.37 2.37
C ALA A 115 -1.09 9.27 1.37
N GLU A 116 0.05 9.83 1.79
CA GLU A 116 0.90 10.66 0.93
C GLU A 116 1.47 9.86 -0.25
N SER A 117 1.98 8.65 0.01
CA SER A 117 2.48 7.77 -1.05
C SER A 117 1.40 7.39 -2.05
N ARG A 118 0.18 7.07 -1.60
CA ARG A 118 -0.96 6.83 -2.48
C ARG A 118 -1.34 8.06 -3.30
N ARG A 119 -1.35 9.23 -2.68
CA ARG A 119 -1.63 10.48 -3.40
C ARG A 119 -0.52 10.83 -4.40
N ALA A 120 0.73 10.63 -4.03
CA ALA A 120 1.86 10.81 -4.94
C ALA A 120 1.76 9.84 -6.12
N ALA A 121 1.45 8.57 -5.87
CA ALA A 121 1.17 7.60 -6.92
C ALA A 121 -0.03 8.01 -7.79
N HIS A 122 -1.13 8.51 -7.21
CA HIS A 122 -2.26 9.06 -7.97
C HIS A 122 -1.96 10.38 -8.70
N ARG A 123 -1.02 11.20 -8.22
CA ARG A 123 -0.58 12.43 -8.92
C ARG A 123 0.48 12.16 -9.99
N LEU A 124 1.28 11.10 -9.81
CA LEU A 124 2.27 10.61 -10.78
C LEU A 124 1.64 9.71 -11.85
N ILE A 125 0.34 9.38 -11.73
CA ILE A 125 -0.48 8.84 -12.81
C ILE A 125 -1.02 9.99 -13.70
N GLU A 126 -0.18 10.92 -14.08
CA GLU A 126 -0.04 11.27 -15.49
C GLU A 126 0.60 10.05 -16.17
N PRO A 127 0.24 9.70 -17.41
CA PRO A 127 0.48 8.37 -17.94
C PRO A 127 1.92 7.91 -17.70
N LEU A 128 2.10 6.65 -17.27
CA LEU A 128 3.38 5.94 -17.24
C LEU A 128 4.26 6.43 -18.41
N PRO A 129 5.60 6.59 -18.21
CA PRO A 129 6.47 7.12 -19.27
C PRO A 129 6.11 6.50 -20.60
N ALA A 130 5.95 7.31 -21.64
CA ALA A 130 5.42 6.93 -22.96
C ALA A 130 6.12 5.73 -23.65
N ALA A 131 7.14 5.16 -23.04
CA ALA A 131 7.80 3.92 -23.44
C ALA A 131 6.94 2.65 -23.19
N ILE A 132 5.86 2.74 -22.36
CA ILE A 132 4.93 1.63 -22.11
C ILE A 132 3.49 2.00 -22.53
N ALA A 133 3.23 3.26 -22.86
CA ALA A 133 1.93 3.77 -23.32
C ALA A 133 1.69 3.45 -24.80
N GLY A 134 1.59 2.17 -25.10
CA GLY A 134 1.40 1.76 -26.49
C GLY A 134 0.52 0.54 -26.63
N ASN A 135 -0.66 0.50 -26.02
CA ASN A 135 -1.78 -0.35 -26.47
C ASN A 135 -2.91 -0.16 -25.46
N GLY A 136 -4.06 0.33 -25.91
CA GLY A 136 -5.25 0.64 -25.12
C GLY A 136 -5.66 -0.39 -24.06
N TYR A 137 -4.93 -0.42 -22.94
CA TYR A 137 -5.33 -1.18 -21.78
C TYR A 137 -6.68 -0.67 -21.30
N LYS A 138 -7.59 -1.59 -21.00
CA LYS A 138 -8.93 -1.22 -20.54
C LYS A 138 -9.05 -1.12 -19.03
N LEU A 139 -8.20 -1.87 -18.29
CA LEU A 139 -8.17 -1.86 -16.82
C LEU A 139 -6.76 -1.62 -16.30
N LYS A 140 -6.67 -0.70 -15.35
CA LYS A 140 -5.48 -0.47 -14.53
C LYS A 140 -5.67 -1.11 -13.17
N VAL A 141 -4.71 -1.91 -12.75
CA VAL A 141 -4.73 -2.62 -11.46
C VAL A 141 -3.56 -2.12 -10.62
N TYR A 142 -3.89 -1.60 -9.46
CA TYR A 142 -2.94 -1.14 -8.45
C TYR A 142 -2.88 -2.21 -7.36
N GLY A 143 -1.79 -2.94 -7.31
CA GLY A 143 -1.54 -4.01 -6.35
C GLY A 143 -0.52 -3.67 -5.28
N LEU A 144 0.38 -2.70 -5.54
CA LEU A 144 1.45 -2.30 -4.64
C LEU A 144 0.95 -1.29 -3.59
N GLY A 145 0.88 -1.72 -2.32
CA GLY A 145 0.34 -0.93 -1.20
C GLY A 145 -1.17 -1.03 -1.02
N GLY A 146 -1.81 -1.92 -1.76
CA GLY A 146 -3.25 -2.18 -1.67
C GLY A 146 -3.77 -2.89 -2.90
N LEU A 147 -5.09 -3.07 -3.01
CA LEU A 147 -5.69 -3.59 -4.24
C LEU A 147 -6.82 -2.66 -4.67
N ASP A 148 -6.65 -2.02 -5.82
CA ASP A 148 -7.66 -1.22 -6.48
C ASP A 148 -7.64 -1.48 -8.00
N VAL A 149 -8.80 -1.28 -8.65
CA VAL A 149 -8.94 -1.47 -10.09
C VAL A 149 -9.69 -0.29 -10.67
N SER A 150 -9.14 0.32 -11.68
CA SER A 150 -9.76 1.43 -12.41
C SER A 150 -9.87 1.15 -13.90
N SER A 151 -10.86 1.75 -14.52
CA SER A 151 -11.09 1.75 -15.97
C SER A 151 -10.96 3.18 -16.50
N GLU A 152 -10.41 3.32 -17.69
CA GLU A 152 -10.33 4.63 -18.36
C GLU A 152 -11.72 5.21 -18.67
N THR A 153 -12.72 4.34 -18.84
CA THR A 153 -14.08 4.75 -19.22
C THR A 153 -14.99 5.04 -18.03
N THR A 154 -14.83 4.31 -16.91
CA THR A 154 -15.76 4.35 -15.77
C THR A 154 -15.11 4.80 -14.45
N GLY A 155 -13.80 5.03 -14.44
CA GLY A 155 -13.05 5.31 -13.22
C GLY A 155 -12.92 4.06 -12.34
N SER A 156 -13.09 4.19 -11.00
CA SER A 156 -12.99 3.06 -10.08
C SER A 156 -14.03 1.99 -10.36
N VAL A 157 -13.59 0.74 -10.51
CA VAL A 157 -14.44 -0.41 -10.83
C VAL A 157 -15.20 -0.87 -9.59
N LYS A 158 -16.53 -0.93 -9.68
CA LYS A 158 -17.38 -1.43 -8.58
C LYS A 158 -17.48 -2.95 -8.59
N TRP A 159 -17.09 -3.58 -7.50
CA TRP A 159 -17.13 -5.02 -7.31
C TRP A 159 -18.38 -5.45 -6.56
N ARG A 160 -19.10 -6.43 -7.09
CA ARG A 160 -20.30 -6.97 -6.43
C ARG A 160 -19.96 -7.74 -5.15
N THR A 161 -18.82 -8.44 -5.14
CA THR A 161 -18.33 -9.19 -3.98
C THR A 161 -16.82 -9.07 -3.86
N ARG A 162 -16.32 -9.16 -2.61
CA ARG A 162 -14.88 -9.21 -2.33
C ARG A 162 -14.22 -10.41 -3.01
N LYS A 163 -14.93 -11.54 -3.07
CA LYS A 163 -14.40 -12.79 -3.63
C LYS A 163 -14.18 -12.72 -5.14
N SER A 164 -14.97 -11.93 -5.88
CA SER A 164 -14.72 -11.71 -7.32
C SER A 164 -13.49 -10.83 -7.56
N LEU A 165 -13.21 -9.83 -6.71
CA LEU A 165 -11.97 -9.05 -6.75
C LEU A 165 -10.75 -9.89 -6.35
N GLU A 166 -10.87 -10.69 -5.28
CA GLU A 166 -9.83 -11.62 -4.84
C GLU A 166 -9.48 -12.63 -5.93
N LEU A 167 -10.49 -13.15 -6.62
CA LEU A 167 -10.29 -14.08 -7.74
C LEU A 167 -9.55 -13.41 -8.91
N LEU A 168 -9.85 -12.14 -9.23
CA LEU A 168 -9.06 -11.39 -10.20
C LEU A 168 -7.61 -11.26 -9.77
N ALA A 169 -7.37 -10.82 -8.52
CA ALA A 169 -6.02 -10.69 -7.97
C ALA A 169 -5.25 -12.02 -8.03
N TYR A 170 -5.91 -13.13 -7.68
CA TYR A 170 -5.35 -14.46 -7.76
C TYR A 170 -4.93 -14.82 -9.19
N LEU A 171 -5.81 -14.60 -10.16
CA LEU A 171 -5.52 -14.88 -11.57
C LEU A 171 -4.43 -13.95 -12.13
N LEU A 172 -4.32 -12.69 -11.66
CA LEU A 172 -3.27 -11.77 -12.06
C LEU A 172 -1.90 -12.18 -11.51
N VAL A 173 -1.82 -12.70 -10.29
CA VAL A 173 -0.58 -13.27 -9.73
C VAL A 173 -0.15 -14.51 -10.54
N HIS A 174 -1.11 -15.33 -10.95
CA HIS A 174 -0.87 -16.52 -11.80
C HIS A 174 -0.98 -16.24 -13.30
N ARG A 175 -0.75 -14.98 -13.70
CA ARG A 175 -0.93 -14.49 -15.07
C ARG A 175 -0.38 -15.43 -16.12
N GLU A 176 -1.16 -15.62 -17.21
CA GLU A 176 -0.84 -16.48 -18.35
C GLU A 176 -0.61 -17.98 -18.06
N ARG A 177 -0.68 -18.37 -16.78
CA ARG A 177 -0.57 -19.77 -16.37
C ARG A 177 -1.95 -20.41 -16.29
N ASN A 178 -2.01 -21.69 -16.60
CA ASN A 178 -3.20 -22.49 -16.34
C ASN A 178 -3.23 -22.84 -14.85
N VAL A 179 -4.32 -22.48 -14.17
CA VAL A 179 -4.53 -22.80 -12.75
C VAL A 179 -5.69 -23.76 -12.62
N SER A 180 -5.47 -24.91 -11.97
CA SER A 180 -6.52 -25.90 -11.79
C SER A 180 -7.64 -25.40 -10.87
N GLN A 181 -8.86 -25.83 -11.15
CA GLN A 181 -10.02 -25.52 -10.32
C GLN A 181 -9.81 -25.95 -8.86
N SER A 182 -9.21 -27.12 -8.64
CA SER A 182 -8.88 -27.63 -7.30
C SER A 182 -7.93 -26.70 -6.55
N ARG A 183 -6.89 -26.19 -7.22
CA ARG A 183 -5.93 -25.26 -6.62
C ARG A 183 -6.60 -23.95 -6.21
N ILE A 184 -7.45 -23.38 -7.07
CA ILE A 184 -8.21 -22.16 -6.75
C ILE A 184 -9.11 -22.40 -5.54
N ILE A 185 -9.74 -23.57 -5.45
CA ILE A 185 -10.62 -23.93 -4.33
C ILE A 185 -9.82 -24.05 -3.03
N GLU A 186 -8.69 -24.73 -3.04
CA GLU A 186 -7.80 -24.87 -1.87
C GLU A 186 -7.31 -23.51 -1.35
N ASP A 187 -6.87 -22.64 -2.25
CA ASP A 187 -6.30 -21.36 -1.89
C ASP A 187 -7.36 -20.31 -1.47
N LEU A 188 -8.54 -20.28 -2.12
CA LEU A 188 -9.55 -19.24 -1.89
C LEU A 188 -10.73 -19.66 -0.99
N PHE A 189 -10.93 -20.95 -0.79
CA PHE A 189 -12.08 -21.49 -0.04
C PHE A 189 -11.70 -22.62 0.91
N PRO A 190 -10.60 -22.50 1.70
CA PRO A 190 -10.06 -23.61 2.50
C PRO A 190 -11.04 -24.18 3.54
N ASP A 191 -11.94 -23.32 4.07
CA ASP A 191 -12.87 -23.70 5.14
C ASP A 191 -14.19 -24.30 4.64
N ARG A 192 -14.30 -24.64 3.34
CA ARG A 192 -15.56 -25.13 2.74
C ARG A 192 -15.46 -26.59 2.29
N THR A 193 -16.60 -27.28 2.31
CA THR A 193 -16.68 -28.59 1.64
C THR A 193 -16.48 -28.43 0.15
N LEU A 194 -15.89 -29.42 -0.51
CA LEU A 194 -15.57 -29.39 -1.95
C LEU A 194 -16.76 -28.99 -2.83
N LYS A 195 -17.96 -29.54 -2.52
CA LYS A 195 -19.19 -29.20 -3.26
C LYS A 195 -19.54 -27.72 -3.11
N SER A 196 -19.58 -27.23 -1.87
CA SER A 196 -19.88 -25.82 -1.57
C SER A 196 -18.84 -24.90 -2.19
N ALA A 197 -17.54 -25.23 -2.09
CA ALA A 197 -16.46 -24.44 -2.66
C ALA A 197 -16.56 -24.31 -4.19
N LYS A 198 -16.94 -25.38 -4.90
CA LYS A 198 -17.20 -25.34 -6.35
C LYS A 198 -18.33 -24.38 -6.71
N ASP A 199 -19.43 -24.41 -5.96
CA ASP A 199 -20.58 -23.53 -6.20
C ASP A 199 -20.20 -22.05 -5.95
N TYR A 200 -19.43 -21.77 -4.88
CA TYR A 200 -18.93 -20.43 -4.59
C TYR A 200 -17.92 -19.95 -5.65
N LEU A 201 -17.00 -20.79 -6.10
CA LEU A 201 -16.09 -20.45 -7.19
C LEU A 201 -16.84 -20.12 -8.48
N ASN A 202 -17.83 -20.94 -8.86
CA ASN A 202 -18.65 -20.68 -10.04
C ASN A 202 -19.37 -19.34 -9.94
N THR A 203 -19.92 -19.02 -8.77
CA THR A 203 -20.58 -17.74 -8.52
C THR A 203 -19.58 -16.58 -8.60
N ALA A 204 -18.42 -16.68 -7.96
CA ALA A 204 -17.37 -15.65 -8.01
C ALA A 204 -16.85 -15.45 -9.44
N MET A 205 -16.67 -16.54 -10.19
CA MET A 205 -16.25 -16.51 -11.60
C MET A 205 -17.28 -15.83 -12.50
N TYR A 206 -18.58 -16.14 -12.30
CA TYR A 206 -19.66 -15.48 -13.01
C TYR A 206 -19.67 -13.97 -12.74
N GLN A 207 -19.53 -13.58 -11.47
CA GLN A 207 -19.49 -12.16 -11.08
C GLN A 207 -18.25 -11.45 -11.65
N LEU A 208 -17.08 -12.07 -11.60
CA LEU A 208 -15.86 -11.53 -12.20
C LEU A 208 -16.04 -11.31 -13.71
N ARG A 209 -16.53 -12.32 -14.44
CA ARG A 209 -16.81 -12.18 -15.88
C ARG A 209 -17.81 -11.08 -16.17
N SER A 210 -18.86 -10.94 -15.35
CA SER A 210 -19.86 -9.88 -15.50
C SER A 210 -19.24 -8.49 -15.34
N VAL A 211 -18.36 -8.30 -14.35
CA VAL A 211 -17.63 -7.02 -14.14
C VAL A 211 -16.72 -6.73 -15.33
N LEU A 212 -15.92 -7.71 -15.76
CA LEU A 212 -15.02 -7.54 -16.92
C LEU A 212 -15.79 -7.19 -18.19
N GLN A 213 -16.93 -7.84 -18.43
CA GLN A 213 -17.80 -7.56 -19.58
C GLN A 213 -18.37 -6.15 -19.55
N GLN A 214 -18.74 -5.62 -18.38
CA GLN A 214 -19.19 -4.23 -18.20
C GLN A 214 -18.09 -3.22 -18.56
N GLN A 215 -16.82 -3.59 -18.42
CA GLN A 215 -15.66 -2.80 -18.82
C GLN A 215 -15.24 -3.04 -20.29
N GLY A 216 -16.07 -3.75 -21.05
CA GLY A 216 -15.81 -4.07 -22.45
C GLY A 216 -14.80 -5.20 -22.68
N LEU A 217 -14.44 -5.94 -21.62
CA LEU A 217 -13.55 -7.09 -21.67
C LEU A 217 -14.36 -8.36 -21.81
N LYS A 218 -14.29 -9.01 -22.97
CA LYS A 218 -15.01 -10.26 -23.24
C LYS A 218 -14.01 -11.40 -23.38
N ALA A 219 -14.36 -12.56 -22.79
CA ALA A 219 -13.61 -13.81 -22.91
C ALA A 219 -12.13 -13.77 -22.43
N GLU A 220 -11.81 -12.84 -21.48
CA GLU A 220 -10.46 -12.77 -20.93
C GLU A 220 -10.12 -13.94 -19.99
N ILE A 221 -11.13 -14.66 -19.47
CA ILE A 221 -10.93 -15.84 -18.63
C ILE A 221 -11.32 -17.09 -19.40
N VAL A 222 -10.29 -17.82 -19.82
CA VAL A 222 -10.42 -19.11 -20.53
C VAL A 222 -10.58 -20.23 -19.51
N TYR A 223 -11.51 -21.15 -19.76
CA TYR A 223 -11.69 -22.38 -18.99
C TYR A 223 -11.61 -23.58 -19.93
N ALA A 224 -10.65 -24.45 -19.70
CA ALA A 224 -10.47 -25.69 -20.43
C ALA A 224 -9.79 -26.73 -19.54
N ASN A 225 -10.18 -28.00 -19.65
CA ASN A 225 -9.57 -29.12 -18.90
C ASN A 225 -9.51 -28.89 -17.39
N GLU A 226 -10.59 -28.38 -16.80
CA GLU A 226 -10.67 -28.03 -15.36
C GLU A 226 -9.63 -26.99 -14.91
N GLN A 227 -9.14 -26.16 -15.81
CA GLN A 227 -8.16 -25.11 -15.55
C GLN A 227 -8.68 -23.74 -16.03
N TYR A 228 -8.32 -22.71 -15.30
CA TYR A 228 -8.59 -21.32 -15.63
C TYR A 228 -7.29 -20.62 -16.03
N ARG A 229 -7.38 -19.73 -17.01
CA ARG A 229 -6.29 -18.84 -17.41
C ARG A 229 -6.84 -17.45 -17.71
N LEU A 230 -6.22 -16.42 -17.16
CA LEU A 230 -6.49 -15.03 -17.48
C LEU A 230 -5.64 -14.61 -18.69
N LYS A 231 -6.26 -14.06 -19.73
CA LYS A 231 -5.57 -13.32 -20.78
C LYS A 231 -5.23 -11.94 -20.25
N PHE A 232 -3.96 -11.59 -20.33
CA PHE A 232 -3.39 -10.47 -19.60
C PHE A 232 -3.29 -9.18 -20.43
N GLU A 233 -3.40 -9.24 -21.74
CA GLU A 233 -3.05 -8.15 -22.67
C GLU A 233 -3.88 -6.86 -22.48
N GLN A 234 -5.02 -6.95 -21.83
CA GLN A 234 -5.91 -5.80 -21.59
C GLN A 234 -5.76 -5.17 -20.18
N PHE A 235 -4.77 -5.65 -19.42
CA PHE A 235 -4.54 -5.19 -18.04
C PHE A 235 -3.19 -4.48 -17.94
N ASP A 236 -3.21 -3.26 -17.40
CA ASP A 236 -2.04 -2.54 -16.93
C ASP A 236 -1.93 -2.79 -15.41
N VAL A 237 -0.91 -3.52 -14.99
CA VAL A 237 -0.77 -4.00 -13.60
C VAL A 237 0.55 -3.53 -13.03
N ASP A 238 0.48 -2.70 -12.00
CA ASP A 238 1.64 -2.01 -11.42
C ASP A 238 2.75 -2.95 -10.94
N PHE A 239 2.42 -4.03 -10.22
CA PHE A 239 3.43 -4.98 -9.73
C PHE A 239 4.09 -5.79 -10.87
N VAL A 240 3.39 -6.01 -11.98
CA VAL A 240 3.95 -6.69 -13.17
C VAL A 240 4.87 -5.74 -13.93
N ALA A 241 4.45 -4.50 -14.08
CA ALA A 241 5.24 -3.47 -14.74
C ALA A 241 6.51 -3.15 -13.92
N PHE A 242 6.38 -3.05 -12.58
CA PHE A 242 7.52 -2.92 -11.67
C PHE A 242 8.51 -4.08 -11.80
N GLU A 243 8.02 -5.33 -11.75
CA GLU A 243 8.86 -6.51 -11.93
C GLU A 243 9.61 -6.49 -13.27
N SER A 244 8.89 -6.18 -14.35
CA SER A 244 9.48 -6.10 -15.70
C SER A 244 10.57 -5.03 -15.77
N TYR A 245 10.35 -3.85 -15.17
CA TYR A 245 11.33 -2.79 -15.11
C TYR A 245 12.58 -3.21 -14.33
N VAL A 246 12.41 -3.72 -13.10
CA VAL A 246 13.53 -4.08 -12.23
C VAL A 246 14.34 -5.23 -12.81
N THR A 247 13.67 -6.22 -13.43
CA THR A 247 14.34 -7.36 -14.08
C THR A 247 15.14 -6.95 -15.32
N GLY A 248 14.62 -5.97 -16.07
CA GLY A 248 15.33 -5.43 -17.26
C GLY A 248 16.43 -4.42 -16.91
N LEU A 249 16.55 -4.00 -15.64
CA LEU A 249 17.52 -2.99 -15.23
C LEU A 249 18.86 -3.60 -14.85
N GLU A 250 19.85 -3.61 -15.75
CA GLU A 250 21.19 -4.11 -15.47
C GLU A 250 21.93 -3.23 -14.45
N TYR A 251 21.96 -1.91 -14.67
CA TYR A 251 22.60 -0.92 -13.79
C TYR A 251 21.83 0.39 -13.74
N ILE A 252 22.07 1.19 -12.71
CA ILE A 252 21.50 2.53 -12.56
C ILE A 252 22.58 3.55 -12.94
N ASP A 253 22.23 4.48 -13.84
CA ASP A 253 23.11 5.55 -14.29
C ASP A 253 22.36 6.88 -14.51
N SER A 254 23.06 7.90 -15.02
CA SER A 254 22.50 9.21 -15.27
C SER A 254 21.39 9.24 -16.34
N SER A 255 21.32 8.23 -17.20
CA SER A 255 20.30 8.16 -18.27
C SER A 255 18.98 7.59 -17.78
N ASN A 256 18.99 6.70 -16.76
CA ASN A 256 17.83 5.97 -16.28
C ASN A 256 17.41 6.32 -14.84
N ILE A 257 18.20 7.12 -14.10
CA ILE A 257 17.93 7.46 -12.70
C ILE A 257 16.53 8.06 -12.49
N LYS A 258 16.06 8.91 -13.40
CA LYS A 258 14.74 9.52 -13.30
C LYS A 258 13.65 8.45 -13.30
N ALA A 259 13.71 7.53 -14.25
CA ALA A 259 12.78 6.41 -14.32
C ALA A 259 12.90 5.49 -13.10
N ALA A 260 14.12 5.24 -12.60
CA ALA A 260 14.34 4.43 -11.41
C ALA A 260 13.68 5.06 -10.15
N LEU A 261 13.76 6.37 -9.98
CA LEU A 261 13.09 7.09 -8.89
C LEU A 261 11.56 7.06 -9.03
N GLU A 262 11.04 7.19 -10.25
CA GLU A 262 9.60 7.08 -10.52
C GLU A 262 9.09 5.66 -10.17
N TRP A 263 9.83 4.61 -10.53
CA TRP A 263 9.49 3.23 -10.18
C TRP A 263 9.63 2.94 -8.69
N GLU A 264 10.63 3.52 -8.00
CA GLU A 264 10.74 3.46 -6.55
C GLU A 264 9.49 4.05 -5.87
N ALA A 265 9.03 5.20 -6.35
CA ALA A 265 7.83 5.86 -5.84
C ALA A 265 6.55 5.05 -6.09
N THR A 266 6.48 4.28 -7.18
CA THR A 266 5.34 3.41 -7.51
C THR A 266 5.18 2.28 -6.47
N TYR A 267 6.27 1.82 -5.85
CA TYR A 267 6.21 0.80 -4.80
C TYR A 267 5.72 1.42 -3.48
N ALA A 268 4.41 1.67 -3.40
CA ALA A 268 3.78 2.35 -2.26
C ALA A 268 3.65 1.46 -1.00
N GLY A 269 3.61 0.13 -1.17
CA GLY A 269 3.46 -0.85 -0.10
C GLY A 269 3.62 -2.28 -0.64
N ASP A 270 3.48 -3.27 0.23
CA ASP A 270 3.56 -4.66 -0.20
C ASP A 270 2.36 -5.05 -1.07
N LEU A 271 2.52 -6.10 -1.85
CA LEU A 271 1.46 -6.59 -2.73
C LEU A 271 0.18 -6.84 -1.94
N PHE A 272 -0.92 -6.17 -2.32
CA PHE A 272 -2.22 -6.30 -1.67
C PHE A 272 -2.22 -6.03 -0.15
N ASP A 273 -1.36 -5.13 0.34
CA ASP A 273 -1.14 -4.84 1.76
C ASP A 273 -2.43 -4.56 2.55
N ASN A 274 -3.47 -4.02 1.89
CA ASN A 274 -4.79 -3.79 2.49
C ASN A 274 -5.71 -5.02 2.49
N LYS A 275 -5.20 -6.20 2.08
CA LYS A 275 -5.95 -7.47 2.01
C LYS A 275 -5.20 -8.57 2.78
N LEU A 276 -5.95 -9.37 3.50
CA LEU A 276 -5.41 -10.54 4.21
C LEU A 276 -5.43 -11.78 3.29
N TYR A 277 -4.73 -11.72 2.16
CA TYR A 277 -4.66 -12.82 1.21
C TYR A 277 -3.50 -13.77 1.55
N ILE A 278 -3.78 -14.80 2.35
CA ILE A 278 -2.75 -15.77 2.79
C ILE A 278 -2.07 -16.44 1.58
N TRP A 279 -2.82 -16.73 0.52
CA TRP A 279 -2.30 -17.33 -0.71
C TRP A 279 -1.28 -16.44 -1.44
N ALA A 280 -1.31 -15.12 -1.21
CA ALA A 280 -0.40 -14.17 -1.83
C ALA A 280 0.95 -14.03 -1.09
N ALA A 281 1.13 -14.63 0.08
CA ALA A 281 2.28 -14.41 0.95
C ALA A 281 3.63 -14.68 0.26
N ALA A 282 3.73 -15.73 -0.54
CA ALA A 282 4.95 -16.05 -1.27
C ALA A 282 5.31 -14.98 -2.32
N GLU A 283 4.30 -14.47 -3.04
CA GLU A 283 4.51 -13.42 -4.04
C GLU A 283 4.76 -12.06 -3.38
N GLN A 284 4.11 -11.78 -2.25
CA GLN A 284 4.41 -10.61 -1.42
C GLN A 284 5.88 -10.59 -1.00
N ALA A 285 6.38 -11.69 -0.43
CA ALA A 285 7.76 -11.81 0.00
C ALA A 285 8.73 -11.65 -1.19
N ARG A 286 8.42 -12.25 -2.34
CA ARG A 286 9.24 -12.17 -3.55
C ARG A 286 9.37 -10.74 -4.07
N LEU A 287 8.25 -10.02 -4.16
CA LEU A 287 8.25 -8.62 -4.62
C LEU A 287 8.87 -7.67 -3.60
N ALA A 288 8.68 -7.92 -2.30
CA ALA A 288 9.31 -7.14 -1.23
C ALA A 288 10.85 -7.27 -1.27
N GLU A 289 11.36 -8.48 -1.49
CA GLU A 289 12.80 -8.70 -1.65
C GLU A 289 13.33 -8.02 -2.93
N MET A 290 12.61 -8.15 -4.05
CA MET A 290 12.96 -7.47 -5.30
C MET A 290 13.03 -5.94 -5.12
N TYR A 291 12.06 -5.36 -4.43
CA TYR A 291 12.08 -3.93 -4.10
C TYR A 291 13.25 -3.57 -3.20
N SER A 292 13.53 -4.37 -2.17
CA SER A 292 14.66 -4.14 -1.26
C SER A 292 15.98 -4.07 -2.02
N GLN A 293 16.25 -5.04 -2.88
CA GLN A 293 17.47 -5.08 -3.70
C GLN A 293 17.55 -3.89 -4.67
N PHE A 294 16.46 -3.57 -5.33
CA PHE A 294 16.38 -2.41 -6.24
C PHE A 294 16.63 -1.09 -5.50
N ALA A 295 15.97 -0.88 -4.36
CA ALA A 295 16.10 0.33 -3.56
C ALA A 295 17.53 0.51 -3.00
N LYS A 296 18.20 -0.57 -2.58
CA LYS A 296 19.60 -0.56 -2.15
C LYS A 296 20.54 -0.14 -3.30
N ARG A 297 20.35 -0.68 -4.51
CA ARG A 297 21.09 -0.25 -5.71
C ARG A 297 20.90 1.23 -5.99
N LEU A 298 19.66 1.72 -5.85
CA LEU A 298 19.33 3.13 -6.06
C LEU A 298 20.01 4.03 -5.02
N ILE A 299 20.02 3.63 -3.74
CA ILE A 299 20.71 4.36 -2.68
C ILE A 299 22.21 4.43 -2.96
N HIS A 300 22.85 3.34 -3.39
CA HIS A 300 24.26 3.33 -3.75
C HIS A 300 24.59 4.34 -4.86
N TRP A 301 23.76 4.39 -5.90
CA TRP A 301 23.93 5.38 -6.96
C TRP A 301 23.76 6.82 -6.46
N LEU A 302 22.74 7.07 -5.63
CA LEU A 302 22.47 8.38 -5.04
C LEU A 302 23.62 8.85 -4.15
N LEU A 303 24.22 7.95 -3.36
CA LEU A 303 25.41 8.24 -2.57
C LEU A 303 26.62 8.58 -3.45
N ALA A 304 26.88 7.80 -4.49
CA ALA A 304 27.95 8.08 -5.44
C ALA A 304 27.76 9.46 -6.12
N SER A 305 26.50 9.86 -6.35
CA SER A 305 26.13 11.16 -6.95
C SER A 305 25.94 12.29 -5.93
N ARG A 306 26.28 12.07 -4.65
CA ARG A 306 26.11 13.02 -3.54
C ARG A 306 24.68 13.54 -3.33
N GLN A 307 23.68 12.72 -3.63
CA GLN A 307 22.27 13.05 -3.49
C GLN A 307 21.68 12.49 -2.17
N SER A 308 22.33 12.81 -1.04
CA SER A 308 21.99 12.26 0.29
C SER A 308 20.56 12.54 0.73
N ALA A 309 19.95 13.67 0.32
CA ALA A 309 18.58 14.01 0.68
C ALA A 309 17.54 13.03 0.07
N GLN A 310 17.77 12.53 -1.12
CA GLN A 310 16.90 11.50 -1.73
C GLN A 310 17.22 10.11 -1.16
N ALA A 311 18.50 9.79 -0.99
CA ALA A 311 18.95 8.52 -0.42
C ALA A 311 18.35 8.26 0.97
N ILE A 312 18.28 9.27 1.86
CA ILE A 312 17.75 9.12 3.22
C ILE A 312 16.26 8.76 3.22
N VAL A 313 15.47 9.27 2.27
CA VAL A 313 14.04 8.96 2.16
C VAL A 313 13.84 7.49 1.82
N ILE A 314 14.60 6.98 0.84
CA ILE A 314 14.51 5.58 0.40
C ILE A 314 15.03 4.63 1.49
N ALA A 315 16.15 4.98 2.14
CA ALA A 315 16.70 4.18 3.24
C ALA A 315 15.73 4.08 4.43
N ARG A 316 14.99 5.16 4.76
CA ARG A 316 13.95 5.11 5.77
C ARG A 316 12.82 4.15 5.40
N LYS A 317 12.33 4.19 4.16
CA LYS A 317 11.32 3.25 3.67
C LYS A 317 11.78 1.79 3.84
N LEU A 318 13.03 1.46 3.53
CA LEU A 318 13.57 0.12 3.72
C LEU A 318 13.55 -0.29 5.19
N ILE A 319 14.04 0.57 6.08
CA ILE A 319 14.10 0.32 7.52
C ILE A 319 12.69 0.20 8.12
N ASP A 320 11.75 1.05 7.70
CA ASP A 320 10.36 1.00 8.18
C ASP A 320 9.64 -0.30 7.77
N ARG A 321 10.07 -0.93 6.65
CA ARG A 321 9.56 -2.23 6.18
C ARG A 321 10.20 -3.41 6.90
N ASN A 322 11.50 -3.34 7.12
CA ASN A 322 12.27 -4.34 7.84
C ASN A 322 13.25 -3.67 8.80
N GLU A 323 12.85 -3.53 10.06
CA GLU A 323 13.66 -2.90 11.11
C GLU A 323 14.92 -3.72 11.44
N LEU A 324 15.07 -4.93 10.92
CA LEU A 324 16.22 -5.82 11.12
C LEU A 324 17.12 -5.93 9.87
N ASP A 325 16.85 -5.16 8.82
CA ASP A 325 17.71 -5.13 7.62
C ASP A 325 19.02 -4.37 7.91
N GLU A 326 20.05 -5.12 8.28
CA GLU A 326 21.35 -4.57 8.63
C GLU A 326 22.00 -3.77 7.50
N GLU A 327 21.81 -4.18 6.24
CA GLU A 327 22.36 -3.48 5.09
C GLU A 327 21.66 -2.12 4.88
N ALA A 328 20.35 -2.03 5.09
CA ALA A 328 19.63 -0.76 5.06
C ALA A 328 20.12 0.20 6.16
N HIS A 329 20.42 -0.33 7.34
CA HIS A 329 21.02 0.44 8.41
C HIS A 329 22.46 0.88 8.09
N ALA A 330 23.27 0.04 7.50
CA ALA A 330 24.63 0.39 7.04
C ALA A 330 24.57 1.53 6.01
N LEU A 331 23.66 1.45 5.05
CA LEU A 331 23.42 2.53 4.08
C LEU A 331 22.99 3.84 4.77
N MET A 332 22.13 3.77 5.76
CA MET A 332 21.73 4.96 6.55
C MET A 332 22.93 5.61 7.26
N LEU A 333 23.81 4.82 7.87
CA LEU A 333 25.05 5.36 8.49
C LEU A 333 25.94 6.03 7.43
N GLN A 334 26.10 5.46 6.26
CA GLN A 334 26.87 6.05 5.16
C GLN A 334 26.25 7.36 4.66
N ILE A 335 24.91 7.44 4.57
CA ILE A 335 24.20 8.67 4.23
C ILE A 335 24.49 9.77 5.26
N TYR A 336 24.37 9.48 6.55
CA TYR A 336 24.69 10.46 7.61
C TYR A 336 26.17 10.88 7.56
N ALA A 337 27.10 9.97 7.27
CA ALA A 337 28.51 10.29 7.13
C ALA A 337 28.75 11.25 5.96
N GLN A 338 28.11 11.01 4.79
CA GLN A 338 28.20 11.91 3.65
C GLN A 338 27.64 13.31 3.94
N MET A 339 26.65 13.40 4.87
CA MET A 339 26.07 14.67 5.36
C MET A 339 26.90 15.30 6.48
N ASN A 340 28.02 14.71 6.90
CA ASN A 340 28.83 15.09 8.06
C ASN A 340 28.04 15.12 9.39
N ASP A 341 26.96 14.36 9.52
CA ASP A 341 26.12 14.32 10.70
C ASP A 341 26.53 13.20 11.68
N LYS A 342 27.64 13.44 12.38
CA LYS A 342 28.16 12.49 13.40
C LYS A 342 27.17 12.22 14.54
N ARG A 343 26.28 13.18 14.85
CA ARG A 343 25.26 13.02 15.89
C ARG A 343 24.24 11.96 15.48
N SER A 344 23.74 12.04 14.24
CA SER A 344 22.79 11.07 13.71
C SER A 344 23.41 9.69 13.54
N ILE A 345 24.71 9.59 13.18
CA ILE A 345 25.44 8.32 13.13
C ILE A 345 25.38 7.62 14.49
N ARG A 346 25.77 8.32 15.58
CA ARG A 346 25.78 7.75 16.93
C ARG A 346 24.40 7.32 17.38
N LYS A 347 23.42 8.21 17.26
CA LYS A 347 22.03 7.95 17.67
C LYS A 347 21.42 6.77 16.91
N HIS A 348 21.69 6.67 15.61
CA HIS A 348 21.17 5.59 14.77
C HIS A 348 21.79 4.25 15.17
N TYR A 349 23.11 4.19 15.35
CA TYR A 349 23.80 2.96 15.76
C TYR A 349 23.36 2.48 17.14
N GLU A 350 23.24 3.38 18.12
CA GLU A 350 22.74 3.06 19.47
C GLU A 350 21.33 2.45 19.40
N ARG A 351 20.45 3.04 18.56
CA ARG A 351 19.09 2.52 18.36
C ARG A 351 19.09 1.13 17.78
N ILE A 352 19.96 0.85 16.79
CA ILE A 352 20.05 -0.49 16.19
C ILE A 352 20.59 -1.50 17.19
N ALA A 353 21.65 -1.13 17.92
CA ALA A 353 22.24 -2.02 18.90
C ALA A 353 21.24 -2.40 20.02
N GLU A 354 20.40 -1.45 20.43
CA GLU A 354 19.31 -1.70 21.37
C GLU A 354 18.22 -2.61 20.75
N LEU A 355 17.82 -2.37 19.51
CA LEU A 355 16.85 -3.16 18.77
C LEU A 355 17.30 -4.61 18.64
N TYR A 356 18.52 -4.87 18.20
CA TYR A 356 19.07 -6.21 18.04
C TYR A 356 19.16 -6.96 19.36
N ARG A 357 19.56 -6.25 20.44
CA ARG A 357 19.60 -6.85 21.78
C ARG A 357 18.20 -7.23 22.26
N LYS A 358 17.21 -6.36 22.00
CA LYS A 358 15.84 -6.56 22.50
C LYS A 358 15.07 -7.61 21.71
N GLU A 359 15.14 -7.57 20.39
CA GLU A 359 14.31 -8.44 19.52
C GLU A 359 14.98 -9.79 19.23
N LEU A 360 16.31 -9.83 19.11
CA LEU A 360 17.06 -11.02 18.72
C LEU A 360 17.95 -11.58 19.84
N ASN A 361 18.15 -10.82 20.92
CA ASN A 361 19.08 -11.16 22.02
C ASN A 361 20.54 -11.40 21.56
N ILE A 362 20.97 -10.70 20.49
CA ILE A 362 22.34 -10.74 19.95
C ILE A 362 22.88 -9.32 19.76
N PRO A 363 24.20 -9.13 19.74
CA PRO A 363 24.81 -7.86 19.33
C PRO A 363 24.60 -7.63 17.82
N VAL A 364 24.78 -6.39 17.35
CA VAL A 364 24.96 -6.09 15.93
C VAL A 364 26.18 -6.79 15.37
N SER A 365 26.21 -7.05 14.05
CA SER A 365 27.34 -7.73 13.41
C SER A 365 28.65 -6.94 13.53
N ASP A 366 29.77 -7.65 13.49
CA ASP A 366 31.11 -7.02 13.45
C ASP A 366 31.25 -6.09 12.24
N LYS A 367 30.61 -6.43 11.11
CA LYS A 367 30.61 -5.62 9.90
C LYS A 367 30.00 -4.24 10.14
N LEU A 368 28.83 -4.18 10.77
CA LEU A 368 28.16 -2.92 11.08
C LEU A 368 28.90 -2.14 12.18
N GLY A 369 29.44 -2.84 13.18
CA GLY A 369 30.31 -2.24 14.23
C GLY A 369 31.57 -1.60 13.66
N ASN A 370 32.27 -2.29 12.79
CA ASN A 370 33.45 -1.76 12.12
C ASN A 370 33.15 -0.55 11.23
N LEU A 371 32.04 -0.63 10.46
CA LEU A 371 31.58 0.52 9.66
C LEU A 371 31.31 1.74 10.55
N TYR A 372 30.61 1.56 11.66
CA TYR A 372 30.34 2.64 12.61
C TYR A 372 31.62 3.30 13.13
N GLN A 373 32.63 2.51 13.50
CA GLN A 373 33.93 3.03 13.97
C GLN A 373 34.69 3.81 12.88
N GLN A 374 34.58 3.37 11.62
CA GLN A 374 35.20 4.05 10.48
C GLN A 374 34.55 5.41 10.15
N LEU A 375 33.25 5.57 10.45
CA LEU A 375 32.49 6.76 10.10
C LEU A 375 32.49 7.84 11.21
N LEU A 376 33.01 7.56 12.41
CA LEU A 376 33.14 8.52 13.52
C LEU A 376 34.44 9.31 13.46
#